data_058724549d673ce2a455de0c1e50c1c3
#
_entry.id   058724549d673ce2a455de0c1e50c1c3
#
_cell.length_a   1.000
_cell.length_b   1.000
_cell.length_c   1.000
_cell.angle_alpha   90.00
_cell.angle_beta   90.00
_cell.angle_gamma   90.00
#
_symmetry.space_group_name_H-M   'P 1'
#
loop_
_entity.id
_entity.type
_entity.pdbx_description
1 polymer ?
#
loop_
_entity_poly.entity_id
_entity_poly.type
_entity_poly.pdbx_seq_one_letter_code
_entity_poly.pdbx_strand_id
1 'polypeptide(L)'
;MKAWRRVCGVATAGLVLVSACGLPTPATSAETSPHSKGGQKAEAAVDEVFEDLTAAGSPGCALGVYRDGQMIYAKGYGLANIEENVPITAKSVFDIGSTSKQFTASSILLLEKQGKLSVDDDIRKYLPELPDYGKKITILNLLNHTSGLRDYLTLFDLAGVNTDSVTTDDDALALIVRQKALNFPPGSEYLYSNTGFFLLSLIVKRVSGKTLRNFAAENIFTPLNMTHTQFRDSHMMLIPERAMAYDPKDKNDGFTMNVSYFEQTGDGAVHTSVEDLLKWDENFYSGQVGGKIFLAELQEKATLNNGKVLNYAKGLVISEYRGLPRVSHGGSWGGYRAELLRFPTQHFSVACLCNLANADPSRRALEVADVYLNSQMKPKTVNKEPDFDDEAPKKEAVHVSLTPDELRAYAGDYWSEEVGANYRLGVADRALKVIAVTDRAGMPRMNAFSPNELRPTGKDTFVIGSDGMKVHFRRDGGAVAGFELDAGRSAGLPFARTGAANKP
;
A
#
# COMPACT_ATOMS: atom_id res chain seq x y z
N MET A 1 -5.08 27.11 -59.04
CA MET A 1 -4.54 27.91 -60.17
C MET A 1 -3.43 28.81 -59.61
N LYS A 2 -2.27 28.86 -60.28
CA LYS A 2 -1.09 29.76 -60.17
C LYS A 2 -0.17 29.47 -58.92
N ALA A 3 1.13 29.37 -59.07
CA ALA A 3 2.04 29.09 -60.20
C ALA A 3 3.45 28.91 -59.58
N TRP A 4 4.18 27.95 -60.03
CA TRP A 4 5.60 27.72 -59.77
C TRP A 4 6.47 28.88 -60.27
N ARG A 5 7.51 29.25 -59.49
CA ARG A 5 8.72 29.85 -60.07
C ARG A 5 9.98 29.14 -59.54
N ARG A 6 10.70 28.53 -60.46
CA ARG A 6 12.08 28.07 -60.31
C ARG A 6 12.98 29.31 -60.44
N VAL A 7 14.06 29.34 -59.61
CA VAL A 7 15.24 30.15 -59.93
C VAL A 7 16.46 29.25 -59.78
N CYS A 8 17.18 29.10 -60.88
CA CYS A 8 18.53 28.53 -60.94
C CYS A 8 19.55 29.56 -60.49
N GLY A 9 20.60 29.13 -59.76
CA GLY A 9 21.73 30.01 -59.44
C GLY A 9 22.98 29.21 -59.04
N VAL A 10 23.83 29.01 -59.99
CA VAL A 10 25.33 29.07 -60.03
C VAL A 10 26.12 28.35 -58.93
N ALA A 11 26.88 27.33 -59.32
CA ALA A 11 27.93 26.65 -58.59
C ALA A 11 29.21 27.51 -58.52
N THR A 12 29.74 27.72 -57.31
CA THR A 12 31.14 28.16 -57.12
C THR A 12 31.86 27.07 -56.32
N ALA A 13 32.93 26.54 -56.92
CA ALA A 13 33.82 25.56 -56.26
C ALA A 13 34.72 26.27 -55.25
N GLY A 14 34.54 25.90 -53.98
CA GLY A 14 35.40 26.28 -52.86
C GLY A 14 36.22 25.10 -52.40
N LEU A 15 37.53 25.24 -52.47
CA LEU A 15 38.53 24.29 -51.96
C LEU A 15 38.37 24.16 -50.42
N VAL A 16 38.02 23.00 -49.89
CA VAL A 16 37.98 22.76 -48.43
C VAL A 16 39.27 22.01 -48.06
N LEU A 17 40.09 22.71 -47.28
CA LEU A 17 41.19 22.13 -46.50
C LEU A 17 40.62 21.16 -45.45
N VAL A 18 40.98 19.89 -45.55
CA VAL A 18 40.70 18.87 -44.56
C VAL A 18 41.65 19.07 -43.36
N SER A 19 41.17 19.69 -42.31
CA SER A 19 41.83 19.65 -41.00
C SER A 19 41.47 18.33 -40.33
N ALA A 20 42.44 17.49 -40.07
CA ALA A 20 42.28 16.24 -39.33
C ALA A 20 41.96 16.58 -37.85
N CYS A 21 40.67 16.57 -37.47
CA CYS A 21 40.26 16.53 -36.08
C CYS A 21 40.37 15.10 -35.57
N GLY A 22 41.25 14.88 -34.62
CA GLY A 22 41.40 13.61 -33.89
C GLY A 22 40.08 13.17 -33.25
N LEU A 23 39.70 11.92 -33.46
CA LEU A 23 38.60 11.28 -32.77
C LEU A 23 38.87 11.29 -31.27
N PRO A 24 37.87 11.63 -30.41
CA PRO A 24 38.00 11.43 -29.00
C PRO A 24 38.09 9.94 -28.70
N THR A 25 39.13 9.53 -28.01
CA THR A 25 39.27 8.20 -27.39
C THR A 25 38.06 7.96 -26.48
N PRO A 26 37.48 6.75 -26.50
CA PRO A 26 36.39 6.43 -25.54
C PRO A 26 36.92 6.62 -24.14
N ALA A 27 36.17 7.35 -23.32
CA ALA A 27 36.43 7.52 -21.88
C ALA A 27 36.52 6.12 -21.25
N THR A 28 37.64 5.80 -20.71
CA THR A 28 37.89 4.64 -19.85
C THR A 28 36.83 4.62 -18.76
N SER A 29 36.12 3.51 -18.67
CA SER A 29 35.24 3.15 -17.58
C SER A 29 35.88 3.50 -16.22
N ALA A 30 35.08 4.14 -15.36
CA ALA A 30 35.49 4.45 -13.99
C ALA A 30 36.06 3.19 -13.33
N GLU A 31 37.28 3.31 -12.82
CA GLU A 31 37.94 2.31 -12.01
C GLU A 31 37.08 2.03 -10.76
N THR A 32 36.55 0.83 -10.69
CA THR A 32 35.99 0.28 -9.45
C THR A 32 37.13 0.17 -8.45
N SER A 33 37.02 0.89 -7.35
CA SER A 33 37.91 0.74 -6.20
C SER A 33 37.99 -0.76 -5.80
N PRO A 34 39.18 -1.29 -5.43
CA PRO A 34 39.32 -2.69 -5.12
C PRO A 34 38.47 -3.03 -3.88
N HIS A 35 37.37 -3.76 -4.10
CA HIS A 35 36.57 -4.31 -3.00
C HIS A 35 37.45 -5.15 -2.08
N SER A 36 37.42 -4.86 -0.79
CA SER A 36 38.12 -5.69 0.20
C SER A 36 37.54 -7.11 0.18
N LYS A 37 38.32 -8.15 0.49
CA LYS A 37 37.83 -9.54 0.57
C LYS A 37 36.58 -9.70 1.47
N GLY A 38 36.42 -8.83 2.45
CA GLY A 38 35.24 -8.77 3.32
C GLY A 38 33.97 -8.26 2.59
N GLY A 39 34.13 -7.30 1.67
CA GLY A 39 33.04 -6.78 0.84
C GLY A 39 32.48 -7.84 -0.10
N GLN A 40 33.35 -8.54 -0.83
CA GLN A 40 32.95 -9.61 -1.76
C GLN A 40 32.21 -10.77 -1.05
N LYS A 41 32.59 -11.11 0.18
CA LYS A 41 31.91 -12.14 0.97
C LYS A 41 30.50 -11.67 1.40
N ALA A 42 30.33 -10.40 1.76
CA ALA A 42 29.03 -9.85 2.11
C ALA A 42 28.10 -9.78 0.88
N GLU A 43 28.62 -9.35 -0.27
CA GLU A 43 27.87 -9.32 -1.53
C GLU A 43 27.36 -10.71 -1.94
N ALA A 44 28.21 -11.75 -1.86
CA ALA A 44 27.80 -13.13 -2.16
C ALA A 44 26.70 -13.62 -1.19
N ALA A 45 26.82 -13.31 0.10
CA ALA A 45 25.80 -13.68 1.09
C ALA A 45 24.47 -12.92 0.87
N VAL A 46 24.53 -11.68 0.38
CA VAL A 46 23.33 -10.94 -0.03
C VAL A 46 22.70 -11.57 -1.28
N ASP A 47 23.50 -11.99 -2.26
CA ASP A 47 22.99 -12.65 -3.47
C ASP A 47 22.24 -13.96 -3.15
N GLU A 48 22.70 -14.73 -2.17
CA GLU A 48 22.01 -15.94 -1.68
C GLU A 48 20.59 -15.65 -1.18
N VAL A 49 20.34 -14.48 -0.58
CA VAL A 49 18.98 -14.07 -0.11
C VAL A 49 17.98 -13.95 -1.27
N PHE A 50 18.48 -13.70 -2.49
CA PHE A 50 17.66 -13.48 -3.69
C PHE A 50 17.81 -14.58 -4.75
N GLU A 51 18.44 -15.71 -4.42
CA GLU A 51 18.72 -16.78 -5.38
C GLU A 51 17.45 -17.30 -6.07
N ASP A 52 16.34 -17.41 -5.33
CA ASP A 52 15.04 -17.85 -5.83
C ASP A 52 14.38 -16.88 -6.85
N LEU A 53 14.85 -15.64 -6.95
CA LEU A 53 14.38 -14.62 -7.91
C LEU A 53 15.29 -14.50 -9.14
N THR A 54 16.27 -15.38 -9.31
CA THR A 54 17.22 -15.32 -10.42
C THR A 54 16.85 -16.21 -11.60
N ALA A 55 15.72 -16.91 -11.52
CA ALA A 55 15.24 -17.76 -12.60
C ALA A 55 14.96 -16.91 -13.88
N ALA A 56 15.36 -17.45 -15.04
CA ALA A 56 15.17 -16.77 -16.32
C ALA A 56 13.68 -16.48 -16.56
N GLY A 57 13.34 -15.25 -16.93
CA GLY A 57 11.97 -14.82 -17.17
C GLY A 57 11.14 -14.55 -15.90
N SER A 58 11.75 -14.51 -14.72
CA SER A 58 11.06 -14.22 -13.46
C SER A 58 11.04 -12.71 -13.17
N PRO A 59 9.92 -12.16 -12.62
CA PRO A 59 9.97 -10.88 -11.93
C PRO A 59 10.81 -11.00 -10.66
N GLY A 60 11.08 -9.88 -9.98
CA GLY A 60 11.96 -9.95 -8.81
C GLY A 60 11.99 -8.66 -8.00
N CYS A 61 13.20 -8.25 -7.58
CA CYS A 61 13.36 -7.11 -6.66
C CYS A 61 14.55 -6.22 -7.04
N ALA A 62 14.43 -4.92 -6.75
CA ALA A 62 15.55 -4.00 -6.61
C ALA A 62 15.94 -3.91 -5.13
N LEU A 63 17.22 -4.05 -4.85
CA LEU A 63 17.80 -3.90 -3.53
C LEU A 63 18.72 -2.69 -3.48
N GLY A 64 18.57 -1.86 -2.44
CA GLY A 64 19.51 -0.81 -2.05
C GLY A 64 19.91 -0.99 -0.60
N VAL A 65 21.22 -1.00 -0.31
CA VAL A 65 21.76 -1.02 1.04
C VAL A 65 22.54 0.27 1.28
N TYR A 66 22.14 0.99 2.34
CA TYR A 66 22.67 2.32 2.65
C TYR A 66 23.44 2.29 3.96
N ARG A 67 24.55 3.02 4.00
CA ARG A 67 25.33 3.25 5.22
C ARG A 67 25.98 4.63 5.16
N ASP A 68 25.83 5.40 6.23
CA ASP A 68 26.46 6.71 6.38
C ASP A 68 26.15 7.65 5.19
N GLY A 69 24.87 7.64 4.72
CA GLY A 69 24.39 8.44 3.61
C GLY A 69 24.86 8.00 2.22
N GLN A 70 25.45 6.80 2.11
CA GLN A 70 25.94 6.25 0.85
C GLN A 70 25.30 4.92 0.52
N MET A 71 25.09 4.65 -0.75
CA MET A 71 24.68 3.36 -1.26
C MET A 71 25.90 2.45 -1.34
N ILE A 72 26.01 1.52 -0.38
CA ILE A 72 27.13 0.59 -0.30
C ILE A 72 26.92 -0.70 -1.11
N TYR A 73 25.65 -0.97 -1.49
CA TYR A 73 25.27 -2.05 -2.38
C TYR A 73 23.98 -1.72 -3.10
N ALA A 74 23.91 -2.01 -4.41
CA ALA A 74 22.70 -1.88 -5.19
C ALA A 74 22.67 -2.93 -6.29
N LYS A 75 21.56 -3.68 -6.39
CA LYS A 75 21.40 -4.73 -7.41
C LYS A 75 19.93 -4.98 -7.72
N GLY A 76 19.65 -5.25 -9.01
CA GLY A 76 18.38 -5.79 -9.47
C GLY A 76 18.46 -7.31 -9.64
N TYR A 77 17.42 -7.99 -9.22
CA TYR A 77 17.21 -9.43 -9.39
C TYR A 77 15.93 -9.62 -10.19
N GLY A 78 15.98 -10.38 -11.27
CA GLY A 78 14.83 -10.63 -12.16
C GLY A 78 14.53 -9.48 -13.12
N LEU A 79 13.31 -9.50 -13.68
CA LEU A 79 12.85 -8.62 -14.75
C LEU A 79 11.84 -7.58 -14.26
N ALA A 80 12.04 -6.34 -14.65
CA ALA A 80 11.10 -5.24 -14.47
C ALA A 80 9.88 -5.36 -15.38
N ASN A 81 10.09 -5.92 -16.57
CA ASN A 81 9.06 -6.23 -17.55
C ASN A 81 9.40 -7.58 -18.19
N ILE A 82 8.53 -8.58 -17.98
CA ILE A 82 8.75 -9.94 -18.50
C ILE A 82 8.56 -9.96 -20.03
N GLU A 83 7.55 -9.25 -20.53
CA GLU A 83 7.18 -9.26 -21.94
C GLU A 83 8.27 -8.64 -22.81
N GLU A 84 8.90 -7.57 -22.33
CA GLU A 84 9.98 -6.83 -23.01
C GLU A 84 11.38 -7.31 -22.59
N ASN A 85 11.48 -8.29 -21.68
CA ASN A 85 12.74 -8.79 -21.14
C ASN A 85 13.64 -7.68 -20.56
N VAL A 86 13.03 -6.68 -19.89
CA VAL A 86 13.74 -5.56 -19.27
C VAL A 86 14.24 -5.95 -17.87
N PRO A 87 15.54 -5.90 -17.59
CA PRO A 87 16.06 -6.24 -16.26
C PRO A 87 15.69 -5.19 -15.21
N ILE A 88 15.54 -5.63 -13.97
CA ILE A 88 15.47 -4.72 -12.81
C ILE A 88 16.84 -4.09 -12.56
N THR A 89 16.83 -2.81 -12.24
CA THR A 89 18.03 -2.03 -11.84
C THR A 89 17.73 -1.21 -10.59
N ALA A 90 18.75 -0.57 -10.02
CA ALA A 90 18.58 0.37 -8.91
C ALA A 90 17.69 1.60 -9.26
N LYS A 91 17.52 1.89 -10.56
CA LYS A 91 16.67 2.98 -11.07
C LYS A 91 15.25 2.55 -11.37
N SER A 92 14.99 1.25 -11.44
CA SER A 92 13.65 0.74 -11.69
C SER A 92 12.68 1.29 -10.66
N VAL A 93 11.52 1.75 -11.12
CA VAL A 93 10.52 2.45 -10.33
C VAL A 93 9.37 1.50 -9.98
N PHE A 94 9.07 1.39 -8.70
CA PHE A 94 8.03 0.50 -8.16
C PHE A 94 6.98 1.32 -7.42
N ASP A 95 5.73 0.85 -7.43
CA ASP A 95 4.76 1.25 -6.42
C ASP A 95 5.18 0.68 -5.07
N ILE A 96 5.32 1.53 -4.08
CA ILE A 96 5.78 1.11 -2.75
C ILE A 96 4.61 0.89 -1.76
N GLY A 97 3.37 0.85 -2.27
CA GLY A 97 2.18 0.60 -1.45
C GLY A 97 2.16 1.45 -0.19
N SER A 98 1.89 0.83 0.95
CA SER A 98 1.76 1.53 2.24
C SER A 98 3.05 2.20 2.75
N THR A 99 4.23 1.86 2.23
CA THR A 99 5.46 2.62 2.51
C THR A 99 5.31 4.10 2.12
N SER A 100 4.35 4.43 1.25
CA SER A 100 3.96 5.78 0.85
C SER A 100 3.44 6.64 2.00
N LYS A 101 2.89 6.03 3.05
CA LYS A 101 2.21 6.73 4.16
C LYS A 101 3.11 7.73 4.88
N GLN A 102 4.41 7.46 4.97
CA GLN A 102 5.38 8.38 5.57
C GLN A 102 5.47 9.72 4.82
N PHE A 103 5.28 9.73 3.50
CA PHE A 103 5.28 10.96 2.70
C PHE A 103 3.97 11.74 2.85
N THR A 104 2.85 11.04 3.00
CA THR A 104 1.55 11.65 3.31
C THR A 104 1.56 12.29 4.69
N ALA A 105 2.04 11.57 5.70
CA ALA A 105 2.21 12.09 7.06
C ALA A 105 3.14 13.31 7.08
N SER A 106 4.26 13.23 6.36
CA SER A 106 5.19 14.36 6.20
C SER A 106 4.52 15.57 5.56
N SER A 107 3.63 15.37 4.58
CA SER A 107 2.89 16.48 3.95
C SER A 107 1.96 17.16 4.95
N ILE A 108 1.28 16.42 5.81
CA ILE A 108 0.44 16.97 6.90
C ILE A 108 1.27 17.75 7.91
N LEU A 109 2.36 17.16 8.42
CA LEU A 109 3.23 17.84 9.40
C LEU A 109 3.91 19.08 8.81
N LEU A 110 4.21 19.11 7.51
CA LEU A 110 4.70 20.31 6.84
C LEU A 110 3.63 21.41 6.78
N LEU A 111 2.35 21.07 6.58
CA LEU A 111 1.25 22.03 6.65
C LEU A 111 1.03 22.54 8.07
N GLU A 112 1.17 21.69 9.08
CA GLU A 112 1.15 22.10 10.49
C GLU A 112 2.28 23.05 10.83
N LYS A 113 3.50 22.71 10.42
CA LYS A 113 4.69 23.60 10.56
C LYS A 113 4.50 24.95 9.88
N GLN A 114 3.72 25.00 8.79
CA GLN A 114 3.34 26.25 8.11
C GLN A 114 2.18 27.00 8.82
N GLY A 115 1.66 26.47 9.93
CA GLY A 115 0.52 27.05 10.67
C GLY A 115 -0.82 26.97 9.93
N LYS A 116 -0.95 26.09 8.93
CA LYS A 116 -2.17 25.97 8.10
C LYS A 116 -3.21 25.01 8.67
N LEU A 117 -2.80 24.10 9.52
CA LEU A 117 -3.64 23.17 10.27
C LEU A 117 -2.95 22.81 11.59
N SER A 118 -3.68 22.12 12.48
CA SER A 118 -3.10 21.38 13.61
C SER A 118 -3.49 19.92 13.50
N VAL A 119 -2.60 19.00 13.90
CA VAL A 119 -2.92 17.58 13.97
C VAL A 119 -4.04 17.27 14.96
N ASP A 120 -4.32 18.18 15.90
CA ASP A 120 -5.44 18.11 16.85
C ASP A 120 -6.76 18.63 16.28
N ASP A 121 -6.78 19.20 15.08
CA ASP A 121 -8.01 19.67 14.46
C ASP A 121 -8.97 18.51 14.19
N ASP A 122 -10.27 18.79 14.33
CA ASP A 122 -11.33 17.89 13.87
C ASP A 122 -11.27 17.78 12.34
N ILE A 123 -11.25 16.54 11.82
CA ILE A 123 -11.19 16.29 10.38
C ILE A 123 -12.37 16.91 9.63
N ARG A 124 -13.55 17.05 10.26
CA ARG A 124 -14.74 17.66 9.69
C ARG A 124 -14.59 19.17 9.44
N LYS A 125 -13.62 19.81 10.05
CA LYS A 125 -13.23 21.20 9.68
C LYS A 125 -12.81 21.28 8.22
N TYR A 126 -12.20 20.24 7.69
CA TYR A 126 -11.67 20.15 6.33
C TYR A 126 -12.54 19.28 5.41
N LEU A 127 -13.27 18.33 5.99
CA LEU A 127 -14.11 17.33 5.32
C LEU A 127 -15.52 17.35 5.90
N PRO A 128 -16.29 18.46 5.70
CA PRO A 128 -17.60 18.66 6.34
C PRO A 128 -18.67 17.67 5.87
N GLU A 129 -18.46 16.97 4.75
CA GLU A 129 -19.32 15.91 4.24
C GLU A 129 -19.26 14.61 5.05
N LEU A 130 -18.24 14.41 5.87
CA LEU A 130 -18.15 13.24 6.74
C LEU A 130 -19.26 13.26 7.81
N PRO A 131 -19.85 12.09 8.13
CA PRO A 131 -20.88 11.98 9.15
C PRO A 131 -20.40 12.48 10.51
N ASP A 132 -21.35 12.97 11.30
CA ASP A 132 -21.12 13.25 12.72
C ASP A 132 -21.36 11.97 13.52
N TYR A 133 -20.29 11.36 14.00
CA TYR A 133 -20.37 10.18 14.86
C TYR A 133 -20.55 10.52 16.36
N GLY A 134 -20.83 11.81 16.68
CA GLY A 134 -20.93 12.30 18.06
C GLY A 134 -19.60 12.28 18.81
N LYS A 135 -18.50 12.11 18.12
CA LYS A 135 -17.13 12.09 18.66
C LYS A 135 -16.21 12.85 17.72
N LYS A 136 -15.30 13.64 18.29
CA LYS A 136 -14.24 14.31 17.54
C LYS A 136 -13.26 13.27 17.02
N ILE A 137 -12.98 13.29 15.73
CA ILE A 137 -11.90 12.55 15.10
C ILE A 137 -10.85 13.57 14.69
N THR A 138 -9.62 13.43 15.18
CA THR A 138 -8.53 14.34 14.88
C THR A 138 -7.69 13.86 13.68
N ILE A 139 -6.97 14.78 13.05
CA ILE A 139 -5.95 14.43 12.05
C ILE A 139 -4.93 13.45 12.67
N LEU A 140 -4.55 13.63 13.93
CA LEU A 140 -3.65 12.71 14.65
C LEU A 140 -4.24 11.29 14.77
N ASN A 141 -5.56 11.15 14.95
CA ASN A 141 -6.21 9.83 14.91
C ASN A 141 -6.07 9.15 13.54
N LEU A 142 -6.14 9.92 12.44
CA LEU A 142 -5.91 9.36 11.10
C LEU A 142 -4.46 8.91 10.92
N LEU A 143 -3.49 9.76 11.30
CA LEU A 143 -2.05 9.50 11.20
C LEU A 143 -1.62 8.25 11.98
N ASN A 144 -2.32 7.94 13.08
CA ASN A 144 -1.96 6.87 14.02
C ASN A 144 -2.86 5.63 13.94
N HIS A 145 -3.78 5.57 12.95
CA HIS A 145 -4.75 4.46 12.80
C HIS A 145 -5.62 4.22 14.05
N THR A 146 -6.01 5.29 14.73
CA THR A 146 -6.84 5.25 15.95
C THR A 146 -8.17 5.97 15.77
N SER A 147 -8.59 6.22 14.55
CA SER A 147 -9.83 6.96 14.23
C SER A 147 -11.11 6.15 14.44
N GLY A 148 -11.03 4.83 14.35
CA GLY A 148 -12.20 3.94 14.29
C GLY A 148 -12.94 3.95 12.97
N LEU A 149 -12.51 4.72 11.97
CA LEU A 149 -13.11 4.72 10.63
C LEU A 149 -12.94 3.36 9.97
N ARG A 150 -14.01 2.86 9.33
CA ARG A 150 -13.99 1.64 8.54
C ARG A 150 -13.11 1.82 7.31
N ASP A 151 -12.42 0.75 6.90
CA ASP A 151 -11.46 0.78 5.78
C ASP A 151 -12.18 0.77 4.43
N TYR A 152 -11.90 1.78 3.58
CA TYR A 152 -12.58 1.95 2.31
C TYR A 152 -12.25 0.85 1.29
N LEU A 153 -11.04 0.25 1.36
CA LEU A 153 -10.68 -0.87 0.49
C LEU A 153 -11.51 -2.11 0.84
N THR A 154 -11.68 -2.39 2.13
CA THR A 154 -12.61 -3.45 2.58
C THR A 154 -14.05 -3.15 2.12
N LEU A 155 -14.48 -1.88 2.17
CA LEU A 155 -15.81 -1.49 1.69
C LEU A 155 -15.93 -1.64 0.17
N PHE A 156 -14.89 -1.35 -0.62
CA PHE A 156 -14.87 -1.61 -2.06
C PHE A 156 -15.01 -3.09 -2.38
N ASP A 157 -14.25 -3.94 -1.70
CA ASP A 157 -14.35 -5.40 -1.87
C ASP A 157 -15.78 -5.89 -1.58
N LEU A 158 -16.36 -5.47 -0.45
CA LEU A 158 -17.72 -5.83 -0.06
C LEU A 158 -18.78 -5.26 -1.01
N ALA A 159 -18.55 -4.08 -1.59
CA ALA A 159 -19.41 -3.50 -2.62
C ALA A 159 -19.29 -4.24 -3.97
N GLY A 160 -18.34 -5.18 -4.09
CA GLY A 160 -18.06 -5.92 -5.31
C GLY A 160 -17.46 -5.03 -6.40
N VAL A 161 -16.67 -4.03 -6.03
CA VAL A 161 -15.89 -3.22 -6.96
C VAL A 161 -14.73 -4.06 -7.46
N ASN A 162 -14.59 -4.17 -8.79
CA ASN A 162 -13.48 -4.89 -9.39
C ASN A 162 -12.18 -4.11 -9.17
N THR A 163 -11.14 -4.77 -8.66
CA THR A 163 -9.79 -4.20 -8.48
C THR A 163 -9.14 -3.78 -9.79
N ASP A 164 -9.58 -4.34 -10.92
CA ASP A 164 -9.17 -3.96 -12.28
C ASP A 164 -9.95 -2.75 -12.82
N SER A 165 -10.91 -2.21 -12.05
CA SER A 165 -11.66 -1.02 -12.44
C SER A 165 -10.93 0.26 -12.03
N VAL A 166 -11.12 1.31 -12.82
CA VAL A 166 -10.72 2.65 -12.39
C VAL A 166 -11.64 3.09 -11.26
N THR A 167 -11.06 3.50 -10.14
CA THR A 167 -11.77 4.12 -9.01
C THR A 167 -11.15 5.47 -8.70
N THR A 168 -11.99 6.45 -8.35
CA THR A 168 -11.60 7.83 -8.11
C THR A 168 -11.71 8.22 -6.64
N ASP A 169 -11.17 9.37 -6.26
CA ASP A 169 -11.37 9.95 -4.92
C ASP A 169 -12.85 10.06 -4.56
N ASP A 170 -13.70 10.42 -5.52
CA ASP A 170 -15.16 10.57 -5.29
C ASP A 170 -15.83 9.22 -5.00
N ASP A 171 -15.40 8.13 -5.65
CA ASP A 171 -15.93 6.78 -5.39
C ASP A 171 -15.60 6.33 -3.96
N ALA A 172 -14.35 6.52 -3.52
CA ALA A 172 -13.92 6.19 -2.18
C ALA A 172 -14.64 7.05 -1.12
N LEU A 173 -14.69 8.37 -1.34
CA LEU A 173 -15.36 9.30 -0.44
C LEU A 173 -16.85 8.98 -0.33
N ALA A 174 -17.52 8.64 -1.44
CA ALA A 174 -18.94 8.27 -1.46
C ALA A 174 -19.24 7.05 -0.58
N LEU A 175 -18.35 6.06 -0.50
CA LEU A 175 -18.49 4.92 0.43
C LEU A 175 -18.23 5.33 1.88
N ILE A 176 -17.21 6.15 2.12
CA ILE A 176 -16.85 6.58 3.47
C ILE A 176 -17.95 7.41 4.11
N VAL A 177 -18.56 8.34 3.37
CA VAL A 177 -19.62 9.20 3.89
C VAL A 177 -20.94 8.47 4.16
N ARG A 178 -21.15 7.27 3.62
CA ARG A 178 -22.34 6.43 3.92
C ARG A 178 -22.26 5.74 5.27
N GLN A 179 -21.06 5.64 5.88
CA GLN A 179 -20.86 4.89 7.10
C GLN A 179 -21.56 5.60 8.27
N LYS A 180 -22.39 4.87 9.03
CA LYS A 180 -23.19 5.40 10.14
C LYS A 180 -22.54 5.16 11.49
N ALA A 181 -21.55 4.30 11.56
CA ALA A 181 -20.86 3.92 12.79
C ALA A 181 -19.35 3.79 12.57
N LEU A 182 -18.61 3.88 13.65
CA LEU A 182 -17.18 3.59 13.73
C LEU A 182 -16.96 2.13 14.18
N ASN A 183 -15.79 1.57 13.89
CA ASN A 183 -15.37 0.29 14.45
C ASN A 183 -15.22 0.38 15.99
N PHE A 184 -14.74 1.51 16.50
CA PHE A 184 -14.52 1.81 17.92
C PHE A 184 -14.42 3.34 18.14
N PRO A 185 -14.54 3.83 19.37
CA PRO A 185 -14.38 5.26 19.68
C PRO A 185 -12.97 5.77 19.35
N PRO A 186 -12.80 6.98 18.79
CA PRO A 186 -11.50 7.53 18.44
C PRO A 186 -10.52 7.52 19.61
N GLY A 187 -9.31 7.03 19.35
CA GLY A 187 -8.22 6.91 20.33
C GLY A 187 -8.33 5.74 21.31
N SER A 188 -9.42 4.95 21.28
CA SER A 188 -9.57 3.82 22.21
C SER A 188 -8.82 2.55 21.80
N GLU A 189 -8.64 2.35 20.50
CA GLU A 189 -8.03 1.17 19.91
C GLU A 189 -7.15 1.54 18.72
N TYR A 190 -6.32 0.61 18.31
CA TYR A 190 -5.56 0.64 17.07
C TYR A 190 -6.15 -0.36 16.09
N LEU A 191 -6.47 0.12 14.89
CA LEU A 191 -6.80 -0.72 13.74
C LEU A 191 -6.31 -0.01 12.47
N TYR A 192 -5.37 -0.64 11.80
CA TYR A 192 -4.83 -0.10 10.55
C TYR A 192 -5.94 0.23 9.55
N SER A 193 -5.96 1.44 9.02
CA SER A 193 -7.01 1.90 8.10
C SER A 193 -6.45 2.75 6.98
N ASN A 194 -6.69 2.33 5.74
CA ASN A 194 -6.33 3.10 4.55
C ASN A 194 -7.20 4.35 4.43
N THR A 195 -8.45 4.30 4.89
CA THR A 195 -9.37 5.46 4.92
C THR A 195 -8.72 6.67 5.59
N GLY A 196 -8.00 6.46 6.71
CA GLY A 196 -7.33 7.56 7.40
C GLY A 196 -6.35 8.31 6.48
N PHE A 197 -5.47 7.59 5.83
CA PHE A 197 -4.44 8.17 4.97
C PHE A 197 -4.99 8.69 3.63
N PHE A 198 -6.01 8.06 3.07
CA PHE A 198 -6.76 8.62 1.95
C PHE A 198 -7.38 9.98 2.31
N LEU A 199 -8.06 10.10 3.45
CA LEU A 199 -8.64 11.36 3.91
C LEU A 199 -7.57 12.43 4.17
N LEU A 200 -6.36 12.05 4.65
CA LEU A 200 -5.23 12.97 4.78
C LEU A 200 -4.82 13.56 3.43
N SER A 201 -4.86 12.78 2.32
CA SER A 201 -4.58 13.31 0.99
C SER A 201 -5.58 14.40 0.58
N LEU A 202 -6.88 14.19 0.88
CA LEU A 202 -7.92 15.18 0.63
C LEU A 202 -7.74 16.43 1.51
N ILE A 203 -7.33 16.27 2.77
CA ILE A 203 -7.00 17.40 3.68
C ILE A 203 -5.85 18.20 3.11
N VAL A 204 -4.75 17.56 2.64
CA VAL A 204 -3.65 18.27 1.97
C VAL A 204 -4.17 19.09 0.79
N LYS A 205 -5.02 18.50 -0.06
CA LYS A 205 -5.60 19.18 -1.22
C LYS A 205 -6.43 20.42 -0.81
N ARG A 206 -7.26 20.30 0.20
CA ARG A 206 -8.15 21.40 0.65
C ARG A 206 -7.42 22.53 1.37
N VAL A 207 -6.41 22.19 2.16
CA VAL A 207 -5.63 23.18 2.92
C VAL A 207 -4.60 23.87 2.06
N SER A 208 -3.94 23.17 1.14
CA SER A 208 -2.88 23.71 0.30
C SER A 208 -3.36 24.26 -1.05
N GLY A 209 -4.54 23.85 -1.52
CA GLY A 209 -5.03 24.08 -2.88
C GLY A 209 -4.33 23.24 -3.96
N LYS A 210 -3.48 22.26 -3.57
CA LYS A 210 -2.69 21.39 -4.46
C LYS A 210 -3.03 19.93 -4.19
N THR A 211 -3.00 19.08 -5.23
CA THR A 211 -3.07 17.63 -5.01
C THR A 211 -1.90 17.18 -4.12
N LEU A 212 -2.06 16.05 -3.42
CA LEU A 212 -0.96 15.48 -2.61
C LEU A 212 0.29 15.27 -3.46
N ARG A 213 0.13 14.81 -4.71
CA ARG A 213 1.23 14.68 -5.68
C ARG A 213 2.02 15.98 -5.83
N ASN A 214 1.34 17.08 -6.14
CA ASN A 214 2.01 18.36 -6.39
C ASN A 214 2.59 18.93 -5.10
N PHE A 215 1.90 18.79 -3.97
CA PHE A 215 2.39 19.26 -2.69
C PHE A 215 3.66 18.52 -2.26
N ALA A 216 3.66 17.18 -2.32
CA ALA A 216 4.82 16.36 -1.99
C ALA A 216 5.99 16.58 -2.96
N ALA A 217 5.72 16.74 -4.26
CA ALA A 217 6.75 17.06 -5.24
C ALA A 217 7.49 18.36 -4.90
N GLU A 218 6.75 19.42 -4.56
CA GLU A 218 7.36 20.73 -4.24
C GLU A 218 8.06 20.77 -2.88
N ASN A 219 7.51 20.09 -1.87
CA ASN A 219 7.95 20.27 -0.48
C ASN A 219 8.82 19.12 0.04
N ILE A 220 8.86 17.97 -0.67
CA ILE A 220 9.62 16.79 -0.25
C ILE A 220 10.53 16.31 -1.38
N PHE A 221 9.98 15.89 -2.53
CA PHE A 221 10.75 15.17 -3.53
C PHE A 221 11.76 16.05 -4.25
N THR A 222 11.36 17.24 -4.72
CA THR A 222 12.26 18.18 -5.40
C THR A 222 13.35 18.70 -4.46
N PRO A 223 13.07 19.14 -3.22
CA PRO A 223 14.11 19.54 -2.29
C PRO A 223 15.14 18.46 -2.00
N LEU A 224 14.73 17.18 -1.97
CA LEU A 224 15.62 16.04 -1.76
C LEU A 224 16.24 15.50 -3.06
N ASN A 225 15.95 16.11 -4.21
CA ASN A 225 16.41 15.64 -5.53
C ASN A 225 15.96 14.18 -5.83
N MET A 226 14.76 13.79 -5.39
CA MET A 226 14.12 12.49 -5.66
C MET A 226 13.42 12.55 -7.02
N THR A 227 14.18 12.46 -8.10
CA THR A 227 13.72 12.76 -9.47
C THR A 227 12.89 11.63 -10.10
N HIS A 228 12.93 10.42 -9.54
CA HIS A 228 12.16 9.25 -9.96
C HIS A 228 11.00 8.94 -8.98
N THR A 229 10.64 9.91 -8.12
CA THR A 229 9.64 9.73 -7.08
C THR A 229 8.43 10.63 -7.29
N GLN A 230 7.24 10.03 -7.24
CA GLN A 230 5.97 10.75 -7.41
C GLN A 230 4.79 9.96 -6.86
N PHE A 231 3.74 10.63 -6.41
CA PHE A 231 2.43 10.01 -6.25
C PHE A 231 1.79 9.80 -7.63
N ARG A 232 1.24 8.61 -7.89
CA ARG A 232 0.46 8.31 -9.10
C ARG A 232 -1.02 8.56 -8.80
N ASP A 233 -1.52 9.72 -9.20
CA ASP A 233 -2.90 10.16 -9.01
C ASP A 233 -3.78 9.99 -10.27
N SER A 234 -3.30 9.26 -11.26
CA SER A 234 -4.05 8.85 -12.44
C SER A 234 -3.49 7.55 -13.02
N HIS A 235 -4.39 6.62 -13.38
CA HIS A 235 -4.01 5.37 -14.04
C HIS A 235 -3.39 5.60 -15.43
N MET A 236 -3.65 6.75 -16.06
CA MET A 236 -3.09 7.16 -17.38
C MET A 236 -1.71 7.78 -17.28
N MET A 237 -1.16 7.97 -16.08
CA MET A 237 0.13 8.62 -15.88
C MET A 237 1.27 7.75 -16.35
N LEU A 238 2.11 8.32 -17.22
CA LEU A 238 3.35 7.68 -17.67
C LEU A 238 4.42 7.83 -16.59
N ILE A 239 5.03 6.72 -16.19
CA ILE A 239 6.11 6.66 -15.20
C ILE A 239 7.30 6.01 -15.89
N PRO A 240 8.37 6.78 -16.21
CA PRO A 240 9.58 6.22 -16.79
C PRO A 240 10.20 5.16 -15.89
N GLU A 241 10.83 4.15 -16.48
CA GLU A 241 11.50 3.04 -15.78
C GLU A 241 10.60 2.22 -14.83
N ARG A 242 9.26 2.32 -14.97
CA ARG A 242 8.31 1.58 -14.11
C ARG A 242 8.42 0.07 -14.35
N ALA A 243 8.70 -0.66 -13.29
CA ALA A 243 8.53 -2.11 -13.29
C ALA A 243 7.03 -2.46 -13.34
N MET A 244 6.67 -3.46 -14.14
CA MET A 244 5.32 -4.05 -14.16
C MET A 244 5.20 -5.05 -13.01
N ALA A 245 4.02 -5.18 -12.43
CA ALA A 245 3.79 -6.05 -11.29
C ALA A 245 3.07 -7.33 -11.66
N TYR A 246 3.38 -8.42 -10.95
CA TYR A 246 2.95 -9.76 -11.31
C TYR A 246 2.55 -10.59 -10.09
N ASP A 247 1.54 -11.45 -10.31
CA ASP A 247 1.20 -12.56 -9.43
C ASP A 247 1.74 -13.87 -10.00
N PRO A 248 2.22 -14.80 -9.16
CA PRO A 248 2.54 -16.14 -9.61
C PRO A 248 1.22 -16.89 -9.92
N LYS A 249 1.21 -17.67 -11.02
CA LYS A 249 0.12 -18.59 -11.30
C LYS A 249 0.24 -19.87 -10.46
N ASP A 250 -0.88 -20.52 -10.25
CA ASP A 250 -0.91 -21.84 -9.61
C ASP A 250 0.03 -22.83 -10.31
N LYS A 251 0.64 -23.72 -9.53
CA LYS A 251 1.52 -24.80 -10.01
C LYS A 251 2.78 -24.34 -10.76
N ASN A 252 3.26 -23.12 -10.52
CA ASN A 252 4.44 -22.53 -11.20
C ASN A 252 4.28 -22.44 -12.73
N ASP A 253 3.05 -22.22 -13.22
CA ASP A 253 2.75 -22.04 -14.64
C ASP A 253 2.93 -20.58 -15.10
N GLY A 254 3.99 -19.94 -14.63
CA GLY A 254 4.36 -18.56 -14.99
C GLY A 254 3.68 -17.49 -14.14
N PHE A 255 3.41 -16.32 -14.75
CA PHE A 255 2.95 -15.12 -14.05
C PHE A 255 1.74 -14.50 -14.74
N THR A 256 0.95 -13.75 -13.97
CA THR A 256 -0.14 -12.89 -14.46
C THR A 256 0.18 -11.45 -14.06
N MET A 257 -0.05 -10.51 -14.96
CA MET A 257 0.09 -9.08 -14.64
C MET A 257 -0.95 -8.70 -13.58
N ASN A 258 -0.49 -7.97 -12.53
CA ASN A 258 -1.35 -7.46 -11.46
C ASN A 258 -1.01 -6.00 -11.17
N VAL A 259 -1.59 -5.10 -11.96
CA VAL A 259 -1.42 -3.64 -11.86
C VAL A 259 -2.76 -3.01 -11.52
N SER A 260 -2.81 -2.21 -10.47
CA SER A 260 -4.02 -1.49 -10.09
C SER A 260 -4.29 -0.26 -10.95
N TYR A 261 -5.57 0.02 -11.20
CA TYR A 261 -6.07 1.23 -11.86
C TYR A 261 -6.71 2.22 -10.87
N PHE A 262 -6.56 2.02 -9.58
CA PHE A 262 -7.03 2.96 -8.55
C PHE A 262 -6.26 4.28 -8.62
N GLU A 263 -6.98 5.40 -8.47
CA GLU A 263 -6.42 6.76 -8.52
C GLU A 263 -6.30 7.42 -7.14
N GLN A 264 -6.78 6.75 -6.08
CA GLN A 264 -6.64 7.24 -4.72
C GLN A 264 -5.18 7.35 -4.32
N THR A 265 -4.85 8.39 -3.56
CA THR A 265 -3.52 8.64 -3.03
C THR A 265 -3.53 8.83 -1.52
N GLY A 266 -2.37 8.73 -0.91
CA GLY A 266 -2.18 9.00 0.51
C GLY A 266 -1.95 7.75 1.34
N ASP A 267 -2.76 6.74 1.17
CA ASP A 267 -2.58 5.42 1.78
C ASP A 267 -1.57 4.54 1.03
N GLY A 268 -1.32 4.91 -0.24
CA GLY A 268 -0.38 4.29 -1.18
C GLY A 268 0.00 5.24 -2.30
N ALA A 269 0.31 4.65 -3.46
CA ALA A 269 0.50 5.27 -4.76
C ALA A 269 1.83 6.02 -4.99
N VAL A 270 2.77 6.03 -4.06
CA VAL A 270 4.11 6.52 -4.37
C VAL A 270 4.84 5.51 -5.23
N HIS A 271 5.32 5.99 -6.37
CA HIS A 271 6.23 5.27 -7.24
C HIS A 271 7.63 5.84 -7.07
N THR A 272 8.62 4.99 -6.80
CA THR A 272 9.99 5.41 -6.48
C THR A 272 11.02 4.32 -6.80
N SER A 273 12.29 4.64 -6.71
CA SER A 273 13.44 3.74 -6.88
C SER A 273 14.26 3.62 -5.59
N VAL A 274 15.09 2.58 -5.48
CA VAL A 274 16.01 2.46 -4.34
C VAL A 274 17.06 3.59 -4.32
N GLU A 275 17.38 4.19 -5.46
CA GLU A 275 18.28 5.37 -5.51
C GLU A 275 17.64 6.59 -4.86
N ASP A 276 16.36 6.83 -5.07
CA ASP A 276 15.66 7.97 -4.47
C ASP A 276 15.35 7.74 -3.00
N LEU A 277 15.07 6.49 -2.59
CA LEU A 277 14.85 6.17 -1.17
C LEU A 277 16.08 6.41 -0.30
N LEU A 278 17.31 6.31 -0.84
CA LEU A 278 18.52 6.75 -0.13
C LEU A 278 18.44 8.21 0.29
N LYS A 279 17.93 9.09 -0.58
CA LYS A 279 17.83 10.55 -0.32
C LYS A 279 16.80 10.84 0.76
N TRP A 280 15.70 10.09 0.75
CA TRP A 280 14.69 10.13 1.82
C TRP A 280 15.23 9.59 3.14
N ASP A 281 15.96 8.48 3.11
CA ASP A 281 16.62 7.91 4.29
C ASP A 281 17.60 8.89 4.93
N GLU A 282 18.45 9.51 4.12
CA GLU A 282 19.44 10.50 4.59
C GLU A 282 18.77 11.77 5.16
N ASN A 283 17.55 12.10 4.74
CA ASN A 283 16.79 13.21 5.32
C ASN A 283 16.58 13.03 6.83
N PHE A 284 16.45 11.81 7.35
CA PHE A 284 16.29 11.55 8.78
C PHE A 284 17.53 11.93 9.61
N TYR A 285 18.69 12.03 8.98
CA TYR A 285 19.96 12.44 9.59
C TYR A 285 20.29 13.89 9.30
N SER A 286 20.07 14.36 8.07
CA SER A 286 20.38 15.73 7.66
C SER A 286 19.33 16.74 8.11
N GLY A 287 18.06 16.37 8.11
CA GLY A 287 16.95 17.27 8.40
C GLY A 287 16.69 18.29 7.30
N GLN A 288 17.11 18.03 6.06
CA GLN A 288 16.98 18.96 4.94
C GLN A 288 15.51 19.34 4.69
N VAL A 289 14.61 18.38 4.73
CA VAL A 289 13.17 18.63 4.69
C VAL A 289 12.60 18.52 6.10
N GLY A 290 11.87 19.52 6.52
CA GLY A 290 11.17 19.60 7.79
C GLY A 290 12.04 19.96 9.00
N GLY A 291 13.32 19.60 9.01
CA GLY A 291 14.25 19.79 10.15
C GLY A 291 14.12 18.68 11.20
N LYS A 292 15.03 18.68 12.17
CA LYS A 292 15.17 17.60 13.16
C LYS A 292 13.95 17.43 14.08
N ILE A 293 13.31 18.54 14.47
CA ILE A 293 12.10 18.48 15.33
C ILE A 293 10.97 17.77 14.60
N PHE A 294 10.71 18.15 13.36
CA PHE A 294 9.73 17.52 12.49
C PHE A 294 9.98 15.99 12.33
N LEU A 295 11.24 15.60 12.12
CA LEU A 295 11.60 14.18 11.95
C LEU A 295 11.48 13.39 13.26
N ALA A 296 11.70 14.02 14.41
CA ALA A 296 11.43 13.42 15.71
C ALA A 296 9.93 13.23 15.92
N GLU A 297 9.12 14.23 15.58
CA GLU A 297 7.67 14.18 15.64
C GLU A 297 7.07 13.09 14.71
N LEU A 298 7.60 12.96 13.48
CA LEU A 298 7.20 11.90 12.55
C LEU A 298 7.41 10.48 13.14
N GLN A 299 8.42 10.32 13.99
CA GLN A 299 8.79 9.06 14.64
C GLN A 299 8.22 8.91 16.06
N GLU A 300 7.41 9.83 16.53
CA GLU A 300 6.79 9.76 17.84
C GLU A 300 5.70 8.70 17.87
N LYS A 301 5.86 7.70 18.76
CA LYS A 301 4.92 6.60 18.94
C LYS A 301 3.55 7.09 19.38
N ALA A 302 2.51 6.55 18.76
CA ALA A 302 1.14 6.83 19.14
C ALA A 302 0.82 6.27 20.54
N THR A 303 -0.07 6.98 21.26
CA THR A 303 -0.57 6.56 22.57
C THR A 303 -2.09 6.53 22.56
N LEU A 304 -2.68 5.43 23.00
CA LEU A 304 -4.12 5.29 23.15
C LEU A 304 -4.64 6.07 24.36
N ASN A 305 -5.96 6.33 24.41
CA ASN A 305 -6.63 7.02 25.51
C ASN A 305 -6.41 6.37 26.90
N ASN A 306 -6.12 5.08 26.94
CA ASN A 306 -5.80 4.32 28.17
C ASN A 306 -4.31 4.35 28.56
N GLY A 307 -3.49 5.12 27.85
CA GLY A 307 -2.06 5.25 28.09
C GLY A 307 -1.19 4.16 27.45
N LYS A 308 -1.76 3.22 26.70
CA LYS A 308 -0.98 2.19 25.98
C LYS A 308 -0.22 2.84 24.82
N VAL A 309 1.11 2.72 24.84
CA VAL A 309 1.97 3.16 23.74
C VAL A 309 1.99 2.08 22.64
N LEU A 310 1.81 2.52 21.40
CA LEU A 310 1.82 1.67 20.22
C LEU A 310 3.21 1.63 19.57
N ASN A 311 3.45 0.64 18.72
CA ASN A 311 4.66 0.59 17.89
C ASN A 311 4.49 1.34 16.57
N TYR A 312 3.40 2.06 16.38
CA TYR A 312 3.13 2.85 15.18
C TYR A 312 3.32 4.34 15.45
N ALA A 313 3.86 5.04 14.46
CA ALA A 313 4.12 6.48 14.46
C ALA A 313 3.90 7.03 13.04
N LYS A 314 2.81 7.76 12.82
CA LYS A 314 2.55 8.60 11.61
C LYS A 314 3.14 8.05 10.28
N GLY A 315 2.78 6.80 9.93
CA GLY A 315 3.27 6.15 8.72
C GLY A 315 4.60 5.39 8.87
N LEU A 316 5.06 5.16 10.09
CA LEU A 316 6.27 4.42 10.44
C LEU A 316 5.99 3.41 11.56
N VAL A 317 6.69 2.29 11.55
CA VAL A 317 6.73 1.30 12.64
C VAL A 317 8.02 1.49 13.42
N ILE A 318 7.93 1.72 14.72
CA ILE A 318 9.06 1.92 15.61
C ILE A 318 9.17 0.72 16.54
N SER A 319 10.17 -0.10 16.30
CA SER A 319 10.35 -1.38 16.98
C SER A 319 11.81 -1.65 17.29
N GLU A 320 12.13 -2.87 17.62
CA GLU A 320 13.48 -3.38 17.84
C GLU A 320 13.68 -4.67 17.05
N TYR A 321 14.83 -4.87 16.46
CA TYR A 321 15.21 -6.13 15.84
C TYR A 321 16.55 -6.61 16.41
N ARG A 322 16.56 -7.79 17.02
CA ARG A 322 17.75 -8.40 17.61
C ARG A 322 18.56 -7.43 18.49
N GLY A 323 17.86 -6.58 19.27
CA GLY A 323 18.45 -5.62 20.20
C GLY A 323 18.86 -4.29 19.59
N LEU A 324 18.63 -4.05 18.30
CA LEU A 324 18.84 -2.75 17.64
C LEU A 324 17.53 -2.02 17.42
N PRO A 325 17.44 -0.72 17.72
CA PRO A 325 16.30 0.09 17.35
C PRO A 325 16.05 0.04 15.83
N ARG A 326 14.80 -0.18 15.44
CA ARG A 326 14.36 -0.31 14.05
C ARG A 326 13.23 0.67 13.74
N VAL A 327 13.33 1.35 12.61
CA VAL A 327 12.24 2.12 11.99
C VAL A 327 11.96 1.53 10.62
N SER A 328 10.73 1.15 10.34
CA SER A 328 10.40 0.52 9.06
C SER A 328 8.95 0.81 8.64
N HIS A 329 8.65 0.55 7.40
CA HIS A 329 7.29 0.34 6.91
C HIS A 329 7.32 -0.51 5.65
N GLY A 330 6.51 -1.56 5.64
CA GLY A 330 6.27 -2.40 4.48
C GLY A 330 5.20 -1.81 3.57
N GLY A 331 5.10 -2.34 2.36
CA GLY A 331 4.08 -1.96 1.39
C GLY A 331 3.65 -3.11 0.51
N SER A 332 2.33 -3.17 0.24
CA SER A 332 1.72 -4.17 -0.63
C SER A 332 0.62 -3.50 -1.45
N TRP A 333 0.72 -3.57 -2.78
CA TRP A 333 -0.33 -3.10 -3.66
C TRP A 333 -0.28 -3.80 -5.02
N GLY A 334 -1.39 -4.44 -5.45
CA GLY A 334 -1.34 -5.34 -6.60
C GLY A 334 -0.23 -6.36 -6.44
N GLY A 335 0.55 -6.59 -7.48
CA GLY A 335 1.74 -7.46 -7.44
C GLY A 335 3.00 -6.82 -6.85
N TYR A 336 2.97 -5.54 -6.44
CA TYR A 336 4.12 -4.90 -5.82
C TYR A 336 4.22 -5.20 -4.32
N ARG A 337 5.47 -5.34 -3.86
CA ARG A 337 5.83 -5.49 -2.44
C ARG A 337 7.03 -4.62 -2.15
N ALA A 338 7.05 -3.96 -1.01
CA ALA A 338 8.12 -3.05 -0.63
C ALA A 338 8.46 -3.15 0.86
N GLU A 339 9.71 -2.90 1.20
CA GLU A 339 10.17 -2.68 2.56
C GLU A 339 11.21 -1.56 2.55
N LEU A 340 11.05 -0.60 3.45
CA LEU A 340 12.09 0.36 3.82
C LEU A 340 12.40 0.18 5.30
N LEU A 341 13.59 -0.30 5.59
CA LEU A 341 14.08 -0.69 6.90
C LEU A 341 15.29 0.15 7.28
N ARG A 342 15.24 0.81 8.45
CA ARG A 342 16.33 1.65 8.98
C ARG A 342 16.75 1.21 10.37
N PHE A 343 18.05 1.17 10.62
CA PHE A 343 18.68 1.06 11.94
C PHE A 343 19.36 2.39 12.28
N PRO A 344 18.65 3.30 12.98
CA PRO A 344 19.10 4.69 13.13
C PRO A 344 20.45 4.82 13.83
N THR A 345 20.72 3.98 14.85
CA THR A 345 21.96 4.03 15.61
C THR A 345 23.18 3.49 14.85
N GLN A 346 22.95 2.73 13.78
CA GLN A 346 23.98 2.21 12.88
C GLN A 346 24.16 3.04 11.61
N HIS A 347 23.33 4.08 11.42
CA HIS A 347 23.19 4.81 10.17
C HIS A 347 23.15 3.86 8.96
N PHE A 348 22.36 2.79 9.11
CA PHE A 348 22.25 1.69 8.16
C PHE A 348 20.80 1.45 7.77
N SER A 349 20.56 1.27 6.48
CA SER A 349 19.21 1.03 5.97
C SER A 349 19.21 0.06 4.79
N VAL A 350 18.06 -0.58 4.58
CA VAL A 350 17.80 -1.48 3.45
C VAL A 350 16.47 -1.07 2.80
N ALA A 351 16.48 -0.83 1.50
CA ALA A 351 15.28 -0.72 0.68
C ALA A 351 15.19 -1.94 -0.24
N CYS A 352 14.10 -2.67 -0.17
CA CYS A 352 13.80 -3.82 -1.03
C CYS A 352 12.45 -3.59 -1.71
N LEU A 353 12.47 -3.39 -3.04
CA LEU A 353 11.28 -3.08 -3.84
C LEU A 353 11.07 -4.17 -4.87
N CYS A 354 9.94 -4.86 -4.82
CA CYS A 354 9.67 -6.04 -5.63
C CYS A 354 8.41 -5.86 -6.49
N ASN A 355 8.43 -6.47 -7.66
CA ASN A 355 7.28 -6.53 -8.57
C ASN A 355 6.64 -7.93 -8.65
N LEU A 356 6.78 -8.72 -7.60
CA LEU A 356 6.23 -10.07 -7.45
C LEU A 356 5.45 -10.17 -6.13
N ALA A 357 4.19 -10.57 -6.20
CA ALA A 357 3.24 -10.55 -5.09
C ALA A 357 3.64 -11.41 -3.86
N ASN A 358 4.43 -12.44 -4.05
CA ASN A 358 4.92 -13.33 -2.98
C ASN A 358 6.42 -13.19 -2.68
N ALA A 359 7.04 -12.05 -3.04
CA ALA A 359 8.49 -11.85 -2.92
C ALA A 359 9.03 -11.71 -1.49
N ASP A 360 8.19 -11.34 -0.52
CA ASP A 360 8.53 -11.14 0.90
C ASP A 360 9.77 -10.22 1.13
N PRO A 361 9.68 -8.92 0.74
CA PRO A 361 10.79 -7.99 0.90
C PRO A 361 11.16 -7.73 2.37
N SER A 362 10.21 -7.86 3.32
CA SER A 362 10.46 -7.63 4.73
C SER A 362 11.44 -8.68 5.29
N ARG A 363 11.21 -9.96 5.01
CA ARG A 363 12.16 -11.04 5.36
C ARG A 363 13.52 -10.80 4.71
N ARG A 364 13.54 -10.51 3.40
CA ARG A 364 14.80 -10.28 2.66
C ARG A 364 15.60 -9.11 3.20
N ALA A 365 14.93 -7.98 3.50
CA ALA A 365 15.58 -6.79 4.07
C ALA A 365 16.21 -7.09 5.45
N LEU A 366 15.56 -7.89 6.29
CA LEU A 366 16.09 -8.33 7.57
C LEU A 366 17.28 -9.29 7.40
N GLU A 367 17.21 -10.24 6.46
CA GLU A 367 18.31 -11.15 6.15
C GLU A 367 19.54 -10.40 5.60
N VAL A 368 19.33 -9.39 4.76
CA VAL A 368 20.40 -8.48 4.31
C VAL A 368 20.99 -7.70 5.49
N ALA A 369 20.15 -7.17 6.40
CA ALA A 369 20.65 -6.50 7.60
C ALA A 369 21.45 -7.47 8.50
N ASP A 370 21.03 -8.72 8.61
CA ASP A 370 21.80 -9.76 9.33
C ASP A 370 23.20 -9.95 8.74
N VAL A 371 23.37 -9.91 7.41
CA VAL A 371 24.69 -10.01 6.77
C VAL A 371 25.63 -8.88 7.20
N TYR A 372 25.13 -7.65 7.29
CA TYR A 372 25.95 -6.48 7.54
C TYR A 372 26.10 -6.12 9.03
N LEU A 373 25.10 -6.43 9.86
CA LEU A 373 25.03 -5.96 11.26
C LEU A 373 25.11 -7.09 12.30
N ASN A 374 25.27 -8.36 11.90
CA ASN A 374 25.23 -9.52 12.80
C ASN A 374 26.14 -9.39 14.02
N SER A 375 27.33 -8.77 13.88
CA SER A 375 28.29 -8.57 14.98
C SER A 375 27.82 -7.58 16.05
N GLN A 376 26.82 -6.75 15.73
CA GLN A 376 26.21 -5.75 16.61
C GLN A 376 24.86 -6.20 17.17
N MET A 377 24.32 -7.31 16.67
CA MET A 377 23.01 -7.83 17.01
C MET A 377 23.06 -8.93 18.06
N LYS A 378 22.01 -9.08 18.86
CA LYS A 378 21.81 -10.25 19.72
C LYS A 378 21.67 -11.52 18.86
N PRO A 379 22.00 -12.71 19.40
CA PRO A 379 21.78 -13.97 18.69
C PRO A 379 20.34 -14.09 18.19
N LYS A 380 20.16 -14.71 17.01
CA LYS A 380 18.84 -14.94 16.43
C LYS A 380 18.06 -15.92 17.32
N THR A 381 16.90 -15.52 17.82
CA THR A 381 15.97 -16.40 18.53
C THR A 381 15.03 -17.06 17.53
N VAL A 382 14.58 -18.29 17.82
CA VAL A 382 13.71 -19.08 16.91
C VAL A 382 12.29 -18.50 16.80
N ASN A 383 11.92 -17.50 17.64
CA ASN A 383 10.62 -16.90 17.60
C ASN A 383 10.49 -15.98 16.37
N LYS A 384 9.52 -16.29 15.51
CA LYS A 384 9.09 -15.37 14.43
C LYS A 384 8.67 -14.05 15.08
N GLU A 385 9.36 -12.95 14.75
CA GLU A 385 8.86 -11.62 15.11
C GLU A 385 7.55 -11.42 14.36
N PRO A 386 6.47 -10.98 15.03
CA PRO A 386 5.21 -10.70 14.35
C PRO A 386 5.46 -9.60 13.31
N ASP A 387 5.07 -9.86 12.09
CA ASP A 387 4.99 -8.82 11.06
C ASP A 387 3.95 -7.80 11.52
N PHE A 388 4.15 -6.54 11.19
CA PHE A 388 3.26 -5.46 11.63
C PHE A 388 1.80 -5.67 11.18
N ASP A 389 1.61 -6.33 10.04
CA ASP A 389 0.30 -6.71 9.49
C ASP A 389 -0.18 -8.10 9.95
N ASP A 390 0.61 -8.83 10.77
CA ASP A 390 0.16 -10.10 11.35
C ASP A 390 -1.06 -9.82 12.27
N GLU A 391 -2.26 -10.04 11.75
CA GLU A 391 -3.46 -10.18 12.57
C GLU A 391 -3.20 -11.29 13.59
N ALA A 392 -3.65 -11.10 14.82
CA ALA A 392 -3.53 -12.11 15.87
C ALA A 392 -4.02 -13.48 15.34
N PRO A 393 -3.35 -14.59 15.67
CA PRO A 393 -3.71 -15.89 15.16
C PRO A 393 -5.20 -16.17 15.40
N LYS A 394 -5.95 -16.36 14.30
CA LYS A 394 -7.40 -16.61 14.36
C LYS A 394 -7.61 -17.92 15.10
N LYS A 395 -8.32 -17.89 16.23
CA LYS A 395 -8.76 -19.11 16.90
C LYS A 395 -9.65 -19.89 15.93
N GLU A 396 -9.39 -21.19 15.78
CA GLU A 396 -10.29 -22.05 15.00
C GLU A 396 -11.72 -21.89 15.52
N ALA A 397 -12.62 -21.53 14.60
CA ALA A 397 -14.03 -21.39 14.94
C ALA A 397 -14.62 -22.78 15.20
N VAL A 398 -15.34 -22.95 16.28
CA VAL A 398 -16.10 -24.16 16.56
C VAL A 398 -17.18 -24.28 15.48
N HIS A 399 -17.16 -25.36 14.69
CA HIS A 399 -18.15 -25.60 13.66
C HIS A 399 -19.38 -26.30 14.23
N VAL A 400 -20.55 -25.77 13.92
CA VAL A 400 -21.85 -26.35 14.23
C VAL A 400 -22.48 -26.89 12.95
N SER A 401 -23.08 -28.08 12.97
CA SER A 401 -23.79 -28.60 11.81
C SER A 401 -25.25 -28.17 11.86
N LEU A 402 -25.72 -27.52 10.80
CA LEU A 402 -27.13 -27.19 10.57
C LEU A 402 -27.65 -28.03 9.39
N THR A 403 -28.90 -28.46 9.49
CA THR A 403 -29.58 -29.15 8.39
C THR A 403 -29.87 -28.17 7.25
N PRO A 404 -30.06 -28.68 6.00
CA PRO A 404 -30.47 -27.82 4.89
C PRO A 404 -31.78 -27.05 5.14
N ASP A 405 -32.71 -27.61 5.92
CA ASP A 405 -33.95 -26.91 6.29
C ASP A 405 -33.74 -25.78 7.26
N GLU A 406 -32.86 -25.94 8.24
CA GLU A 406 -32.45 -24.86 9.14
C GLU A 406 -31.70 -23.77 8.38
N LEU A 407 -30.85 -24.11 7.40
CA LEU A 407 -30.12 -23.18 6.58
C LEU A 407 -31.04 -22.34 5.68
N ARG A 408 -32.18 -22.88 5.23
CA ARG A 408 -33.18 -22.13 4.41
C ARG A 408 -33.77 -20.93 5.13
N ALA A 409 -33.77 -20.92 6.46
CA ALA A 409 -34.25 -19.78 7.23
C ALA A 409 -33.40 -18.51 6.98
N TYR A 410 -32.14 -18.68 6.62
CA TYR A 410 -31.17 -17.61 6.33
C TYR A 410 -31.11 -17.24 4.84
N ALA A 411 -31.72 -18.03 3.95
CA ALA A 411 -31.75 -17.71 2.53
C ALA A 411 -32.62 -16.48 2.25
N GLY A 412 -32.21 -15.63 1.29
CA GLY A 412 -32.92 -14.42 0.91
C GLY A 412 -32.01 -13.35 0.34
N ASP A 413 -32.59 -12.21 0.03
CA ASP A 413 -31.87 -11.02 -0.41
C ASP A 413 -31.66 -10.06 0.79
N TYR A 414 -30.45 -9.48 0.88
CA TYR A 414 -30.03 -8.62 1.97
C TYR A 414 -29.32 -7.39 1.42
N TRP A 415 -29.87 -6.22 1.70
CA TRP A 415 -29.33 -4.95 1.27
C TRP A 415 -28.57 -4.22 2.38
N SER A 416 -27.41 -3.64 2.06
CA SER A 416 -26.69 -2.72 2.93
C SER A 416 -26.59 -1.33 2.29
N GLU A 417 -27.16 -0.31 2.93
CA GLU A 417 -27.00 1.08 2.51
C GLU A 417 -25.54 1.55 2.67
N GLU A 418 -24.82 1.07 3.69
CA GLU A 418 -23.46 1.48 3.99
C GLU A 418 -22.46 0.89 2.99
N VAL A 419 -22.69 -0.37 2.55
CA VAL A 419 -21.88 -1.02 1.52
C VAL A 419 -22.35 -0.65 0.10
N GLY A 420 -23.65 -0.41 -0.08
CA GLY A 420 -24.26 -0.17 -1.39
C GLY A 420 -24.39 -1.43 -2.24
N ALA A 421 -24.54 -2.59 -1.59
CA ALA A 421 -24.66 -3.89 -2.26
C ALA A 421 -25.80 -4.74 -1.67
N ASN A 422 -26.39 -5.55 -2.54
CA ASN A 422 -27.37 -6.57 -2.19
C ASN A 422 -26.68 -7.93 -2.27
N TYR A 423 -26.76 -8.71 -1.19
CA TYR A 423 -26.28 -10.07 -1.14
C TYR A 423 -27.46 -11.05 -1.20
N ARG A 424 -27.46 -11.92 -2.20
CA ARG A 424 -28.39 -13.03 -2.27
C ARG A 424 -27.78 -14.27 -1.63
N LEU A 425 -28.37 -14.73 -0.53
CA LEU A 425 -28.01 -15.97 0.12
C LEU A 425 -28.93 -17.10 -0.32
N GLY A 426 -28.37 -18.25 -0.61
CA GLY A 426 -29.11 -19.44 -1.01
C GLY A 426 -28.46 -20.71 -0.50
N VAL A 427 -29.27 -21.80 -0.39
CA VAL A 427 -28.77 -23.12 -0.04
C VAL A 427 -28.41 -23.86 -1.32
N ALA A 428 -27.14 -24.20 -1.49
CA ALA A 428 -26.60 -24.98 -2.59
C ALA A 428 -25.59 -25.99 -2.03
N ASP A 429 -25.58 -27.23 -2.56
CA ASP A 429 -24.67 -28.30 -2.11
C ASP A 429 -24.74 -28.53 -0.58
N ARG A 430 -25.93 -28.40 0.00
CA ARG A 430 -26.23 -28.54 1.44
C ARG A 430 -25.57 -27.45 2.33
N ALA A 431 -25.06 -26.38 1.75
CA ALA A 431 -24.43 -25.24 2.45
C ALA A 431 -25.16 -23.93 2.13
N LEU A 432 -25.12 -22.99 3.07
CA LEU A 432 -25.55 -21.62 2.82
C LEU A 432 -24.43 -20.87 2.10
N LYS A 433 -24.74 -20.23 0.97
CA LYS A 433 -23.74 -19.55 0.13
C LYS A 433 -24.22 -18.17 -0.29
N VAL A 434 -23.27 -17.25 -0.51
CA VAL A 434 -23.52 -16.00 -1.26
C VAL A 434 -23.55 -16.38 -2.75
N ILE A 435 -24.74 -16.44 -3.33
CA ILE A 435 -24.94 -16.87 -4.72
C ILE A 435 -24.94 -15.72 -5.72
N ALA A 436 -25.16 -14.48 -5.27
CA ALA A 436 -25.05 -13.28 -6.09
C ALA A 436 -24.77 -12.05 -5.24
N VAL A 437 -24.00 -11.13 -5.80
CA VAL A 437 -23.84 -9.74 -5.31
C VAL A 437 -24.29 -8.82 -6.42
N THR A 438 -25.15 -7.83 -6.09
CA THR A 438 -25.67 -6.87 -7.07
C THR A 438 -25.69 -5.46 -6.47
N ASP A 439 -25.70 -4.45 -7.32
CA ASP A 439 -26.01 -3.09 -6.89
C ASP A 439 -27.54 -2.89 -6.70
N ARG A 440 -27.95 -1.66 -6.38
CA ARG A 440 -29.35 -1.30 -6.17
C ARG A 440 -30.22 -1.49 -7.42
N ALA A 441 -29.64 -1.34 -8.60
CA ALA A 441 -30.32 -1.53 -9.89
C ALA A 441 -30.38 -3.02 -10.30
N GLY A 442 -29.78 -3.90 -9.52
CA GLY A 442 -29.71 -5.34 -9.80
C GLY A 442 -28.60 -5.74 -10.76
N MET A 443 -27.67 -4.81 -11.06
CA MET A 443 -26.50 -5.13 -11.90
C MET A 443 -25.53 -6.01 -11.13
N PRO A 444 -25.02 -7.07 -11.75
CA PRO A 444 -24.05 -7.96 -11.13
C PRO A 444 -22.80 -7.23 -10.68
N ARG A 445 -22.29 -7.63 -9.50
CA ARG A 445 -21.04 -7.18 -8.90
C ARG A 445 -20.16 -8.38 -8.62
N MET A 446 -18.87 -8.16 -8.40
CA MET A 446 -17.96 -9.21 -7.98
C MET A 446 -18.37 -9.76 -6.60
N ASN A 447 -18.16 -11.05 -6.40
CA ASN A 447 -18.31 -11.66 -5.08
C ASN A 447 -16.94 -11.66 -4.38
N ALA A 448 -16.79 -10.83 -3.35
CA ALA A 448 -15.56 -10.70 -2.57
C ALA A 448 -15.22 -11.99 -1.77
N PHE A 449 -16.16 -12.94 -1.65
CA PHE A 449 -15.97 -14.11 -0.79
C PHE A 449 -15.41 -15.30 -1.57
N SER A 450 -14.27 -15.81 -1.14
CA SER A 450 -13.68 -17.05 -1.63
C SER A 450 -13.13 -17.84 -0.43
N PRO A 451 -13.71 -19.01 -0.07
CA PRO A 451 -14.96 -19.56 -0.61
C PRO A 451 -16.20 -18.75 -0.20
N ASN A 452 -17.25 -18.80 -1.04
CA ASN A 452 -18.51 -18.08 -0.82
C ASN A 452 -19.50 -18.79 0.14
N GLU A 453 -19.04 -19.79 0.86
CA GLU A 453 -19.82 -20.59 1.80
C GLU A 453 -19.83 -19.97 3.19
N LEU A 454 -21.03 -19.81 3.76
CA LEU A 454 -21.23 -19.43 5.16
C LEU A 454 -21.22 -20.70 6.02
N ARG A 455 -20.18 -20.86 6.82
CA ARG A 455 -20.00 -22.01 7.73
C ARG A 455 -20.53 -21.64 9.11
N PRO A 456 -21.53 -22.36 9.64
CA PRO A 456 -22.11 -22.06 10.93
C PRO A 456 -21.11 -22.30 12.08
N THR A 457 -21.03 -21.36 13.00
CA THR A 457 -20.22 -21.43 14.23
C THR A 457 -21.10 -21.41 15.50
N GLY A 458 -22.41 -21.20 15.33
CA GLY A 458 -23.40 -21.19 16.37
C GLY A 458 -24.78 -20.89 15.81
N LYS A 459 -25.79 -20.79 16.68
CA LYS A 459 -27.11 -20.34 16.27
C LYS A 459 -26.99 -18.85 15.83
N ASP A 460 -27.39 -18.56 14.60
CA ASP A 460 -27.37 -17.22 13.99
C ASP A 460 -25.97 -16.63 13.80
N THR A 461 -24.89 -17.42 13.97
CA THR A 461 -23.52 -16.98 13.77
C THR A 461 -22.80 -17.86 12.75
N PHE A 462 -22.11 -17.22 11.79
CA PHE A 462 -21.41 -17.89 10.70
C PHE A 462 -20.06 -17.22 10.44
N VAL A 463 -19.20 -17.93 9.72
CA VAL A 463 -17.99 -17.37 9.12
C VAL A 463 -18.01 -17.58 7.62
N ILE A 464 -17.46 -16.64 6.85
CA ILE A 464 -17.38 -16.68 5.40
C ILE A 464 -15.99 -16.28 4.92
N GLY A 465 -15.60 -16.77 3.74
CA GLY A 465 -14.31 -16.51 3.13
C GLY A 465 -13.16 -17.27 3.80
N SER A 466 -11.97 -17.21 3.17
CA SER A 466 -10.71 -17.73 3.72
C SER A 466 -10.29 -16.99 4.98
N ASP A 467 -10.62 -15.70 5.04
CA ASP A 467 -10.24 -14.80 6.13
C ASP A 467 -11.11 -14.91 7.37
N GLY A 468 -12.17 -15.73 7.29
CA GLY A 468 -13.06 -16.02 8.42
C GLY A 468 -13.84 -14.80 8.89
N MET A 469 -14.35 -13.98 7.95
CA MET A 469 -15.24 -12.85 8.25
C MET A 469 -16.47 -13.36 8.99
N LYS A 470 -16.96 -12.61 9.98
CA LYS A 470 -18.06 -13.06 10.85
C LYS A 470 -19.38 -12.49 10.37
N VAL A 471 -20.41 -13.33 10.35
CA VAL A 471 -21.78 -12.97 10.02
C VAL A 471 -22.67 -13.27 11.22
N HIS A 472 -23.37 -12.25 11.73
CA HIS A 472 -24.26 -12.34 12.88
C HIS A 472 -25.69 -12.04 12.43
N PHE A 473 -26.52 -13.07 12.24
CA PHE A 473 -27.90 -12.87 11.87
C PHE A 473 -28.75 -12.34 13.02
N ARG A 474 -29.62 -11.40 12.68
CA ARG A 474 -30.57 -10.79 13.61
C ARG A 474 -31.97 -11.31 13.30
N ARG A 475 -32.77 -11.51 14.36
CA ARG A 475 -34.16 -11.95 14.23
C ARG A 475 -35.11 -10.88 14.76
N ASP A 476 -36.29 -10.84 14.14
CA ASP A 476 -37.45 -10.10 14.60
C ASP A 476 -38.67 -11.06 14.61
N GLY A 477 -39.36 -11.19 15.76
CA GLY A 477 -40.48 -12.12 15.91
C GLY A 477 -40.14 -13.59 15.58
N GLY A 478 -38.84 -13.99 15.73
CA GLY A 478 -38.37 -15.34 15.40
C GLY A 478 -37.87 -15.52 13.95
N ALA A 479 -38.26 -14.64 13.03
CA ALA A 479 -37.81 -14.66 11.64
C ALA A 479 -36.48 -13.92 11.48
N VAL A 480 -35.59 -14.37 10.54
CA VAL A 480 -34.37 -13.68 10.19
C VAL A 480 -34.73 -12.34 9.52
N ALA A 481 -34.32 -11.22 10.13
CA ALA A 481 -34.61 -9.85 9.67
C ALA A 481 -33.40 -9.18 8.97
N GLY A 482 -32.20 -9.70 9.17
CA GLY A 482 -30.95 -9.17 8.61
C GLY A 482 -29.73 -9.82 9.24
N PHE A 483 -28.57 -9.27 8.94
CA PHE A 483 -27.32 -9.65 9.61
C PHE A 483 -26.37 -8.46 9.73
N GLU A 484 -25.38 -8.61 10.58
CA GLU A 484 -24.19 -7.76 10.66
C GLU A 484 -22.98 -8.53 10.19
N LEU A 485 -22.12 -7.86 9.42
CA LEU A 485 -20.88 -8.43 8.87
C LEU A 485 -19.68 -7.74 9.50
N ASP A 486 -18.78 -8.54 10.09
CA ASP A 486 -17.44 -8.11 10.49
C ASP A 486 -16.45 -8.64 9.46
N ALA A 487 -15.85 -7.75 8.68
CA ALA A 487 -14.95 -8.07 7.59
C ALA A 487 -13.63 -7.32 7.78
N GLY A 488 -12.58 -8.00 8.19
CA GLY A 488 -11.24 -7.44 8.32
C GLY A 488 -11.22 -6.14 9.10
N ARG A 489 -11.01 -5.02 8.39
CA ARG A 489 -10.90 -3.66 8.97
C ARG A 489 -12.21 -2.88 9.00
N SER A 490 -13.36 -3.56 8.82
CA SER A 490 -14.70 -2.96 8.85
C SER A 490 -15.66 -3.87 9.61
N ALA A 491 -16.11 -3.45 10.78
CA ALA A 491 -16.97 -4.23 11.68
C ALA A 491 -18.41 -3.67 11.75
N GLY A 492 -19.37 -4.53 12.09
CA GLY A 492 -20.75 -4.18 12.38
C GLY A 492 -21.48 -3.60 11.16
N LEU A 493 -21.18 -4.07 9.93
CA LEU A 493 -21.83 -3.60 8.71
C LEU A 493 -23.25 -4.19 8.60
N PRO A 494 -24.32 -3.39 8.64
CA PRO A 494 -25.67 -3.90 8.67
C PRO A 494 -26.17 -4.25 7.26
N PHE A 495 -26.81 -5.42 7.16
CA PHE A 495 -27.55 -5.87 6.01
C PHE A 495 -29.00 -6.18 6.45
N ALA A 496 -29.97 -5.49 5.86
CA ALA A 496 -31.37 -5.71 6.12
C ALA A 496 -31.94 -6.71 5.12
N ARG A 497 -32.74 -7.69 5.59
CA ARG A 497 -33.44 -8.62 4.68
C ARG A 497 -34.46 -7.83 3.86
N THR A 498 -34.37 -7.92 2.53
CA THR A 498 -35.34 -7.33 1.64
C THR A 498 -36.44 -8.36 1.36
N GLY A 499 -37.68 -8.07 1.77
CA GLY A 499 -38.83 -8.91 1.45
C GLY A 499 -39.13 -8.88 -0.05
N ALA A 500 -39.85 -9.87 -0.55
CA ALA A 500 -40.32 -9.92 -1.94
C ALA A 500 -41.24 -8.72 -2.35
N ALA A 501 -41.55 -7.84 -1.42
CA ALA A 501 -42.47 -6.72 -1.58
C ALA A 501 -41.85 -5.36 -1.94
N ASN A 502 -40.51 -5.23 -1.90
CA ASN A 502 -39.81 -3.97 -2.23
C ASN A 502 -38.93 -4.12 -3.48
N LYS A 503 -39.47 -4.65 -4.56
CA LYS A 503 -38.97 -4.34 -5.90
C LYS A 503 -39.52 -2.97 -6.28
N PRO A 504 -38.68 -1.97 -6.66
CA PRO A 504 -39.11 -0.71 -7.18
C PRO A 504 -39.88 -0.86 -8.49
#